data_021c36cde7a1ab85be15b5461ade6241
#
_entry.id   021c36cde7a1ab85be15b5461ade6241
#
_cell.length_a   1.000
_cell.length_b   1.000
_cell.length_c   1.000
_cell.angle_alpha   90.00
_cell.angle_beta   90.00
_cell.angle_gamma   90.00
#
_symmetry.space_group_name_H-M   'P 1'
#
loop_
_entity.id
_entity.type
_entity.pdbx_description
1 polymer ?
#
loop_
_entity_poly.entity_id
_entity_poly.type
_entity_poly.pdbx_seq_one_letter_code
_entity_poly.pdbx_strand_id
1 'polypeptide(L)'
;MLKSVGVTELQRQLRSVLAEVIGDNVPYVLTQDSEPQAVIVPYQEFMSWQALQEQDVLRRVDALVLRMKESNAHYSEAEVAAEVEAAVQEVRHR
;
A
#
# COMPACT_ATOMS: atom_id res chain seq x y z
N MET A 1 -0.08 2.74 -18.13
CA MET A 1 -0.80 1.63 -18.74
C MET A 1 -0.51 0.34 -17.98
N LEU A 2 -1.52 -0.41 -17.64
CA LEU A 2 -1.38 -1.65 -16.87
C LEU A 2 -1.40 -2.85 -17.80
N LYS A 3 -0.41 -3.74 -17.65
CA LYS A 3 -0.35 -4.98 -18.41
C LYS A 3 -0.51 -6.17 -17.47
N SER A 4 -0.85 -7.32 -18.01
CA SER A 4 -0.97 -8.55 -17.23
C SER A 4 -0.09 -9.64 -17.82
N VAL A 5 0.40 -10.54 -16.96
CA VAL A 5 1.26 -11.65 -17.37
C VAL A 5 0.97 -12.85 -16.48
N GLY A 6 0.89 -14.03 -17.09
CA GLY A 6 0.75 -15.28 -16.33
C GLY A 6 2.09 -15.73 -15.76
N VAL A 7 2.04 -16.63 -14.78
CA VAL A 7 3.25 -17.13 -14.10
C VAL A 7 4.21 -17.80 -15.09
N THR A 8 3.71 -18.66 -15.97
CA THR A 8 4.54 -19.36 -16.95
C THR A 8 5.17 -18.38 -17.94
N GLU A 9 4.40 -17.41 -18.40
CA GLU A 9 4.85 -16.37 -19.31
C GLU A 9 5.94 -15.52 -18.66
N LEU A 10 5.74 -15.15 -17.39
CA LEU A 10 6.71 -14.39 -16.63
C LEU A 10 8.05 -15.13 -16.52
N GLN A 11 8.01 -16.44 -16.25
CA GLN A 11 9.23 -17.26 -16.17
C GLN A 11 10.02 -17.23 -17.47
N ARG A 12 9.34 -17.25 -18.61
CA ARG A 12 9.98 -17.22 -19.93
C ARG A 12 10.52 -15.84 -20.29
N GLN A 13 9.82 -14.78 -19.89
CA GLN A 13 10.09 -13.43 -20.36
C GLN A 13 10.46 -12.48 -19.21
N LEU A 14 11.02 -13.02 -18.14
CA LEU A 14 11.31 -12.25 -16.94
C LEU A 14 12.15 -11.00 -17.25
N ARG A 15 13.20 -11.12 -18.07
CA ARG A 15 14.06 -10.00 -18.40
C ARG A 15 13.33 -8.92 -19.17
N SER A 16 12.48 -9.32 -20.11
CA SER A 16 11.67 -8.38 -20.92
C SER A 16 10.65 -7.65 -20.03
N VAL A 17 9.99 -8.38 -19.16
CA VAL A 17 9.01 -7.80 -18.21
C VAL A 17 9.71 -6.80 -17.29
N LEU A 18 10.84 -7.17 -16.71
CA LEU A 18 11.59 -6.28 -15.83
C LEU A 18 12.09 -5.04 -16.57
N ALA A 19 12.52 -5.19 -17.81
CA ALA A 19 12.95 -4.05 -18.63
C ALA A 19 11.82 -3.04 -18.84
N GLU A 20 10.61 -3.52 -19.10
CA GLU A 20 9.44 -2.64 -19.24
C GLU A 20 9.05 -2.00 -17.91
N VAL A 21 9.05 -2.76 -16.84
CA VAL A 21 8.70 -2.26 -15.50
C VAL A 21 9.67 -1.17 -15.08
N ILE A 22 10.96 -1.43 -15.21
CA ILE A 22 12.01 -0.49 -14.75
C ILE A 22 12.22 0.64 -15.75
N GLY A 23 12.32 0.32 -17.02
CA GLY A 23 12.66 1.30 -18.06
C GLY A 23 11.49 2.15 -18.51
N ASP A 24 10.35 1.53 -18.74
CA ASP A 24 9.16 2.20 -19.27
C ASP A 24 8.12 2.54 -18.21
N ASN A 25 8.39 2.19 -16.96
CA ASN A 25 7.48 2.45 -15.84
C ASN A 25 6.08 1.84 -16.08
N VAL A 26 6.04 0.60 -16.57
CA VAL A 26 4.81 -0.13 -16.85
C VAL A 26 4.59 -1.18 -15.76
N PRO A 27 3.58 -1.05 -14.92
CA PRO A 27 3.27 -2.10 -13.94
C PRO A 27 2.64 -3.32 -14.60
N TYR A 28 2.93 -4.49 -14.06
CA TYR A 28 2.38 -5.75 -14.52
C TYR A 28 1.56 -6.42 -13.42
N VAL A 29 0.37 -6.90 -13.77
CA VAL A 29 -0.42 -7.75 -12.89
C VAL A 29 -0.03 -9.19 -13.16
N LEU A 30 0.43 -9.89 -12.12
CA LEU A 30 0.73 -11.32 -12.19
C LEU A 30 -0.53 -12.11 -11.95
N THR A 31 -0.91 -12.93 -12.92
CA THR A 31 -2.11 -13.76 -12.85
C THR A 31 -1.75 -15.23 -12.71
N GLN A 32 -2.56 -15.98 -11.98
CA GLN A 32 -2.49 -17.41 -11.88
C GLN A 32 -3.92 -17.95 -11.98
N ASP A 33 -4.15 -18.93 -12.88
CA ASP A 33 -5.48 -19.47 -13.15
C ASP A 33 -6.47 -18.37 -13.52
N SER A 34 -6.03 -17.41 -14.33
CA SER A 34 -6.81 -16.27 -14.81
C SER A 34 -7.25 -15.29 -13.71
N GLU A 35 -6.66 -15.39 -12.52
CA GLU A 35 -6.97 -14.49 -11.41
C GLU A 35 -5.75 -13.66 -11.04
N PRO A 36 -5.93 -12.35 -10.75
CA PRO A 36 -4.83 -11.52 -10.27
C PRO A 36 -4.32 -12.00 -8.91
N GLN A 37 -3.00 -12.17 -8.77
CA GLN A 37 -2.39 -12.63 -7.54
C GLN A 37 -1.40 -11.64 -6.96
N ALA A 38 -0.71 -10.89 -7.83
CA ALA A 38 0.32 -9.96 -7.40
C ALA A 38 0.51 -8.87 -8.45
N VAL A 39 1.27 -7.85 -8.12
CA VAL A 39 1.60 -6.77 -9.04
C VAL A 39 3.12 -6.55 -8.99
N ILE A 40 3.71 -6.37 -10.16
CA ILE A 40 5.12 -6.03 -10.30
C ILE A 40 5.20 -4.55 -10.66
N VAL A 41 5.86 -3.77 -9.80
CA VAL A 41 5.99 -2.32 -9.97
C VAL A 41 7.45 -1.91 -9.75
N PRO A 42 7.89 -0.76 -10.30
CA PRO A 42 9.22 -0.26 -9.98
C PRO A 42 9.38 -0.02 -8.47
N TYR A 43 10.55 -0.31 -7.95
CA TYR A 43 10.83 -0.15 -6.52
C TYR A 43 10.51 1.27 -6.02
N GLN A 44 10.87 2.29 -6.79
CA GLN A 44 10.63 3.68 -6.41
C GLN A 44 9.14 4.01 -6.32
N GLU A 45 8.33 3.46 -7.22
CA GLU A 45 6.87 3.63 -7.17
C GLU A 45 6.28 3.02 -5.92
N PHE A 46 6.73 1.82 -5.56
CA PHE A 46 6.28 1.15 -4.34
C PHE A 46 6.65 1.96 -3.10
N MET A 47 7.87 2.48 -3.04
CA MET A 47 8.33 3.27 -1.90
C MET A 47 7.55 4.57 -1.78
N SER A 48 7.24 5.23 -2.88
CA SER A 48 6.40 6.43 -2.89
C SER A 48 5.01 6.14 -2.35
N TRP A 49 4.42 5.04 -2.77
CA TRP A 49 3.10 4.61 -2.30
C TRP A 49 3.10 4.31 -0.80
N GLN A 50 4.14 3.62 -0.31
CA GLN A 50 4.28 3.36 1.13
C GLN A 50 4.39 4.65 1.93
N ALA A 51 5.16 5.61 1.46
CA ALA A 51 5.30 6.90 2.12
C ALA A 51 3.96 7.63 2.23
N LEU A 52 3.13 7.57 1.19
CA LEU A 52 1.80 8.17 1.20
C LEU A 52 0.89 7.49 2.22
N GLN A 53 0.97 6.16 2.34
CA GLN A 53 0.20 5.43 3.34
C GLN A 53 0.61 5.81 4.77
N GLU A 54 1.90 5.95 5.03
CA GLU A 54 2.40 6.38 6.33
C GLU A 54 1.94 7.80 6.68
N GLN A 55 1.96 8.72 5.73
CA GLN A 55 1.43 10.06 5.94
C GLN A 55 -0.06 10.06 6.28
N ASP A 56 -0.84 9.21 5.63
CA ASP A 56 -2.28 9.12 5.91
C ASP A 56 -2.54 8.59 7.33
N VAL A 57 -1.77 7.61 7.78
CA VAL A 57 -1.85 7.12 9.17
C VAL A 57 -1.52 8.23 10.15
N LEU A 58 -0.44 8.98 9.92
CA LEU A 58 -0.03 10.08 10.78
C LEU A 58 -1.09 11.17 10.87
N ARG A 59 -1.72 11.52 9.75
CA ARG A 59 -2.83 12.50 9.76
C ARG A 59 -4.00 12.06 10.61
N ARG A 60 -4.34 10.77 10.57
CA ARG A 60 -5.43 10.21 11.36
C ARG A 60 -5.11 10.19 12.85
N VAL A 61 -3.86 9.88 13.20
CA VAL A 61 -3.39 9.95 14.59
C VAL A 61 -3.42 11.37 15.11
N ASP A 62 -2.95 12.34 14.31
CA ASP A 62 -3.00 13.76 14.67
C ASP A 62 -4.44 14.24 14.90
N ALA A 63 -5.38 13.83 14.06
CA ALA A 63 -6.77 14.17 14.21
C ALA A 63 -7.36 13.60 15.51
N LEU A 64 -6.97 12.38 15.88
CA LEU A 64 -7.38 11.77 17.13
C LEU A 64 -6.85 12.56 18.33
N VAL A 65 -5.58 12.92 18.32
CA VAL A 65 -4.96 13.71 19.39
C VAL A 65 -5.68 15.05 19.56
N LEU A 66 -6.00 15.72 18.46
CA LEU A 66 -6.73 16.98 18.50
C LEU A 66 -8.12 16.81 19.11
N ARG A 67 -8.86 15.77 18.75
CA ARG A 67 -10.18 15.48 19.35
C ARG A 67 -10.08 15.24 20.85
N MET A 68 -9.04 14.52 21.28
CA MET A 68 -8.80 14.28 22.69
C MET A 68 -8.59 15.58 23.46
N LYS A 69 -7.83 16.51 22.90
CA LYS A 69 -7.58 17.82 23.51
C LYS A 69 -8.85 18.67 23.57
N GLU A 70 -9.61 18.70 22.48
CA GLU A 70 -10.85 19.51 22.37
C GLU A 70 -11.94 19.01 23.32
N SER A 71 -12.11 17.71 23.41
CA SER A 71 -13.14 17.12 24.26
C SER A 71 -12.80 17.15 25.74
N ASN A 72 -11.54 17.42 26.08
CA ASN A 72 -11.04 17.41 27.45
C ASN A 72 -11.29 16.06 28.13
N ALA A 73 -11.37 14.99 27.34
CA ALA A 73 -11.62 13.63 27.82
C ALA A 73 -10.30 12.92 28.08
N HIS A 74 -10.35 11.98 29.04
CA HIS A 74 -9.21 11.12 29.33
C HIS A 74 -9.37 9.81 28.58
N TYR A 75 -8.37 9.48 27.78
CA TYR A 75 -8.31 8.22 27.05
C TYR A 75 -7.24 7.34 27.66
N SER A 76 -7.53 6.05 27.87
CA SER A 76 -6.54 5.08 28.31
C SER A 76 -5.54 4.79 27.18
N GLU A 77 -4.37 4.27 27.55
CA GLU A 77 -3.40 3.82 26.56
C GLU A 77 -3.98 2.75 25.63
N ALA A 78 -4.80 1.86 26.17
CA ALA A 78 -5.47 0.83 25.38
C ALA A 78 -6.46 1.41 24.37
N GLU A 79 -7.21 2.44 24.74
CA GLU A 79 -8.12 3.12 23.83
C GLU A 79 -7.38 3.83 22.71
N VAL A 80 -6.30 4.53 23.04
CA VAL A 80 -5.46 5.21 22.03
C VAL A 80 -4.82 4.18 21.10
N ALA A 81 -4.27 3.11 21.64
CA ALA A 81 -3.67 2.04 20.85
C ALA A 81 -4.68 1.39 19.88
N ALA A 82 -5.91 1.16 20.35
CA ALA A 82 -6.97 0.61 19.51
C ALA A 82 -7.34 1.54 18.34
N GLU A 83 -7.41 2.84 18.59
CA GLU A 83 -7.71 3.83 17.55
C GLU A 83 -6.59 3.95 16.53
N VAL A 84 -5.34 3.93 16.98
CA VAL A 84 -4.18 3.94 16.08
C VAL A 84 -4.17 2.68 15.23
N GLU A 85 -4.39 1.51 15.82
CA GLU A 85 -4.45 0.25 15.09
C GLU A 85 -5.58 0.26 14.05
N ALA A 86 -6.75 0.77 14.41
CA ALA A 86 -7.87 0.91 13.48
C ALA A 86 -7.51 1.80 12.29
N ALA A 87 -6.81 2.91 12.53
CA ALA A 87 -6.37 3.82 11.46
C ALA A 87 -5.38 3.13 10.53
N VAL A 88 -4.42 2.37 11.08
CA VAL A 88 -3.44 1.61 10.29
C VAL A 88 -4.14 0.57 9.44
N GLN A 89 -5.06 -0.20 10.00
CA GLN A 89 -5.79 -1.24 9.26
C GLN A 89 -6.65 -0.64 8.15
N GLU A 90 -7.32 0.46 8.40
CA GLU A 90 -8.14 1.12 7.39
C GLU A 90 -7.31 1.57 6.18
N VAL A 91 -6.13 2.14 6.43
CA VAL A 91 -5.22 2.56 5.34
C VAL A 91 -4.70 1.36 4.56
N ARG A 92 -4.34 0.27 5.26
CA ARG A 92 -3.82 -0.94 4.62
C ARG A 92 -4.86 -1.67 3.75
N HIS A 93 -6.14 -1.53 4.06
CA HIS A 93 -7.20 -2.23 3.35
C HIS A 93 -7.90 -1.39 2.26
N ARG A 94 -7.33 -0.27 1.92
CA ARG A 94 -7.83 0.55 0.80
C ARG A 94 -7.53 -0.07 -0.55
#